data_d8abbe836817b13b87cbbea43b9fd087
#
_entry.id   d8abbe836817b13b87cbbea43b9fd087
#
_cell.length_a   1.000
_cell.length_b   1.000
_cell.length_c   1.000
_cell.angle_alpha   90.00
_cell.angle_beta   90.00
_cell.angle_gamma   90.00
#
_symmetry.space_group_name_H-M   'P 1'
#
loop_
_entity.id
_entity.type
_entity.pdbx_description
1 polymer ?
#
loop_
_entity_poly.entity_id
_entity_poly.type
_entity_poly.pdbx_seq_one_letter_code
_entity_poly.pdbx_strand_id
1 'polypeptide(L)'
;MKRLIGIMAFVSMVLTLNAQVNAADSVMQHVKGNRLSVGGYGEVAFSRNFFSDHVSRYSQPEEHKDDPSHGRFDIPHAVIYLGYNFGKGWSLGTEIEFEHGGAGLAYEKEDEEGGEWEQETEKGGEVELEQFWIQKTFSRAANLRFGHIVVPVGLNNAHHEPLNFFTVYRPEGENTILPSTWHQTGVSFFGRYKKFRYEAQLLAGLNADNFTNTNWIKKGTANPLEFEVANKYGLALRLDNYSVPGLRLGLSGYYGESIGNSYPRNANGVDAEYKGQVIVGAFDFTYNSHNWIVRGQADYGYLGDAEQLKYVYNRTNKKSPYHHSAFVSKNAYAVGIEAGYDVFSQISRLRNENLKFYVFGRYEQYNPYASNTKNTAYDYTEVKRMAFGVNYYPVPEIAIKAEYSNRLLKSQYNNEPSVSIGVTYEGFFL
;
A
#
# COMPACT_ATOMS: atom_id res chain seq x y z
N MET A 1 -15.38 -6.06 -52.50
CA MET A 1 -14.42 -5.21 -51.72
C MET A 1 -15.02 -4.39 -50.56
N LYS A 2 -16.34 -4.34 -50.35
CA LYS A 2 -16.96 -3.56 -49.22
C LYS A 2 -17.29 -4.37 -47.98
N ARG A 3 -17.02 -5.69 -47.94
CA ARG A 3 -17.31 -6.56 -46.77
C ARG A 3 -16.04 -6.94 -45.95
N LEU A 4 -14.85 -6.65 -46.44
CA LEU A 4 -13.58 -6.91 -45.71
C LEU A 4 -13.16 -5.76 -44.76
N ILE A 5 -13.69 -4.55 -44.99
CA ILE A 5 -13.34 -3.37 -44.14
C ILE A 5 -14.09 -3.37 -42.82
N GLY A 6 -15.25 -4.05 -42.77
CA GLY A 6 -16.06 -4.13 -41.52
C GLY A 6 -15.52 -5.12 -40.47
N ILE A 7 -14.67 -6.07 -40.86
CA ILE A 7 -14.13 -7.08 -39.93
C ILE A 7 -12.81 -6.58 -39.27
N MET A 8 -12.03 -5.75 -39.95
CA MET A 8 -10.82 -5.15 -39.38
C MET A 8 -11.11 -4.05 -38.36
N ALA A 9 -12.25 -3.37 -38.44
CA ALA A 9 -12.64 -2.35 -37.46
C ALA A 9 -13.20 -2.93 -36.16
N PHE A 10 -13.61 -4.22 -36.14
CA PHE A 10 -14.14 -4.88 -34.95
C PHE A 10 -13.06 -5.58 -34.10
N VAL A 11 -11.90 -5.90 -34.69
CA VAL A 11 -10.78 -6.55 -34.01
C VAL A 11 -9.90 -5.52 -33.28
N SER A 12 -9.87 -4.26 -33.73
CA SER A 12 -9.11 -3.20 -33.06
C SER A 12 -9.83 -2.56 -31.86
N MET A 13 -11.06 -2.94 -31.56
CA MET A 13 -11.86 -2.36 -30.46
C MET A 13 -11.89 -3.23 -29.20
N VAL A 14 -11.19 -4.37 -29.19
CA VAL A 14 -11.17 -5.31 -28.05
C VAL A 14 -9.90 -5.17 -27.20
N LEU A 15 -8.92 -4.38 -27.60
CA LEU A 15 -7.59 -4.32 -26.94
C LEU A 15 -7.33 -3.10 -26.04
N THR A 16 -8.37 -2.35 -25.61
CA THR A 16 -8.14 -1.20 -24.72
C THR A 16 -9.10 -1.16 -23.52
N LEU A 17 -9.21 -2.25 -22.80
CA LEU A 17 -9.87 -2.28 -21.48
C LEU A 17 -8.97 -3.00 -20.46
N ASN A 18 -7.69 -2.70 -20.46
CA ASN A 18 -6.89 -2.86 -19.24
C ASN A 18 -7.21 -1.68 -18.32
N ALA A 19 -8.46 -1.63 -17.84
CA ALA A 19 -8.76 -0.87 -16.65
C ALA A 19 -7.92 -1.48 -15.54
N GLN A 20 -7.20 -0.66 -14.82
CA GLN A 20 -6.44 -1.03 -13.64
C GLN A 20 -7.31 -1.96 -12.78
N VAL A 21 -6.87 -3.19 -12.63
CA VAL A 21 -7.57 -4.25 -11.90
C VAL A 21 -6.88 -4.30 -10.54
N ASN A 22 -7.61 -4.43 -9.43
CA ASN A 22 -6.94 -4.63 -8.15
C ASN A 22 -6.32 -6.03 -8.10
N ALA A 23 -5.34 -6.24 -7.22
CA ALA A 23 -4.57 -7.47 -7.09
C ALA A 23 -5.44 -8.74 -7.05
N ALA A 24 -6.50 -8.73 -6.25
CA ALA A 24 -7.43 -9.86 -6.14
C ALA A 24 -8.24 -10.11 -7.42
N ASP A 25 -8.63 -9.06 -8.14
CA ASP A 25 -9.33 -9.19 -9.42
C ASP A 25 -8.37 -9.63 -10.54
N SER A 26 -7.07 -9.29 -10.43
CA SER A 26 -6.01 -9.70 -11.37
C SER A 26 -5.83 -11.22 -11.36
N VAL A 27 -5.62 -11.81 -10.19
CA VAL A 27 -5.56 -13.27 -10.01
C VAL A 27 -6.80 -13.94 -10.63
N MET A 28 -8.00 -13.40 -10.37
CA MET A 28 -9.25 -13.97 -10.85
C MET A 28 -9.48 -13.86 -12.37
N GLN A 29 -8.91 -12.86 -13.03
CA GLN A 29 -9.02 -12.75 -14.48
C GLN A 29 -8.24 -13.84 -15.21
N HIS A 30 -7.08 -14.24 -14.68
CA HIS A 30 -6.24 -15.28 -15.25
C HIS A 30 -6.75 -16.70 -14.98
N VAL A 31 -7.46 -16.91 -13.87
CA VAL A 31 -8.09 -18.20 -13.51
C VAL A 31 -9.21 -18.64 -14.49
N LYS A 32 -9.68 -17.76 -15.37
CA LYS A 32 -10.79 -18.10 -16.29
C LYS A 32 -10.44 -19.11 -17.40
N GLY A 33 -9.18 -19.23 -17.78
CA GLY A 33 -8.74 -20.14 -18.87
C GLY A 33 -8.16 -21.45 -18.36
N ASN A 34 -7.39 -21.43 -17.28
CA ASN A 34 -6.73 -22.56 -16.66
C ASN A 34 -7.28 -22.81 -15.26
N ARG A 35 -7.18 -24.06 -14.77
CA ARG A 35 -7.56 -24.35 -13.38
C ARG A 35 -6.58 -23.76 -12.37
N LEU A 36 -5.30 -23.74 -12.71
CA LEU A 36 -4.21 -23.20 -11.91
C LEU A 36 -3.72 -21.89 -12.55
N SER A 37 -3.49 -20.88 -11.74
CA SER A 37 -2.79 -19.65 -12.11
C SER A 37 -1.62 -19.44 -11.16
N VAL A 38 -0.45 -19.13 -11.71
CA VAL A 38 0.76 -18.80 -10.96
C VAL A 38 1.32 -17.50 -11.52
N GLY A 39 1.60 -16.56 -10.65
CA GLY A 39 2.16 -15.26 -11.02
C GLY A 39 2.81 -14.58 -9.83
N GLY A 40 3.01 -13.30 -9.92
CA GLY A 40 3.53 -12.48 -8.86
C GLY A 40 4.14 -11.19 -9.37
N TYR A 41 4.79 -10.47 -8.47
CA TYR A 41 5.58 -9.30 -8.79
C TYR A 41 6.84 -9.25 -7.93
N GLY A 42 7.76 -8.40 -8.31
CA GLY A 42 8.96 -8.18 -7.51
C GLY A 42 9.73 -6.94 -7.94
N GLU A 43 10.52 -6.43 -7.03
CA GLU A 43 11.31 -5.22 -7.19
C GLU A 43 12.72 -5.42 -6.67
N VAL A 44 13.70 -4.92 -7.40
CA VAL A 44 15.07 -4.73 -6.93
C VAL A 44 15.40 -3.24 -7.08
N ALA A 45 15.80 -2.60 -6.00
CA ALA A 45 16.05 -1.17 -5.98
C ALA A 45 17.41 -0.83 -5.38
N PHE A 46 18.00 0.25 -5.88
CA PHE A 46 19.12 0.96 -5.28
C PHE A 46 18.70 2.40 -5.01
N SER A 47 19.04 2.93 -3.84
CA SER A 47 18.85 4.35 -3.54
C SER A 47 20.13 4.96 -2.98
N ARG A 48 20.40 6.22 -3.37
CA ARG A 48 21.40 7.09 -2.76
C ARG A 48 20.70 8.27 -2.12
N ASN A 49 20.79 8.37 -0.81
CA ASN A 49 20.18 9.41 0.01
C ASN A 49 21.22 10.48 0.33
N PHE A 50 20.90 11.76 0.06
CA PHE A 50 21.78 12.89 0.30
C PHE A 50 21.35 13.69 1.55
N PHE A 51 20.96 12.97 2.58
CA PHE A 51 20.57 13.46 3.89
C PHE A 51 21.06 12.48 4.97
N SER A 52 21.06 12.91 6.24
CA SER A 52 21.48 12.06 7.35
C SER A 52 20.51 10.91 7.62
N ASP A 53 21.02 9.72 7.91
CA ASP A 53 20.25 8.57 8.44
C ASP A 53 20.23 8.54 9.97
N HIS A 54 20.87 9.51 10.65
CA HIS A 54 20.94 9.56 12.10
C HIS A 54 19.55 9.71 12.73
N VAL A 55 19.32 8.99 13.83
CA VAL A 55 18.03 8.99 14.55
C VAL A 55 17.64 10.36 15.09
N SER A 56 18.62 11.21 15.41
CA SER A 56 18.42 12.56 15.95
C SER A 56 18.31 13.66 14.88
N ARG A 57 18.31 13.34 13.59
CA ARG A 57 18.30 14.35 12.50
C ARG A 57 17.12 15.33 12.55
N TYR A 58 16.01 14.95 13.19
CA TYR A 58 14.86 15.84 13.38
C TYR A 58 14.88 16.61 14.69
N SER A 59 15.56 16.11 15.73
CA SER A 59 15.71 16.83 17.01
C SER A 59 16.93 17.76 17.04
N GLN A 60 17.95 17.47 16.20
CA GLN A 60 19.22 18.20 16.12
C GLN A 60 19.60 18.44 14.63
N PRO A 61 18.75 19.12 13.84
CA PRO A 61 18.94 19.22 12.38
C PRO A 61 20.23 19.94 11.98
N GLU A 62 20.69 20.93 12.74
CA GLU A 62 21.93 21.65 12.47
C GLU A 62 23.18 20.79 12.64
N GLU A 63 23.15 19.81 13.55
CA GLU A 63 24.28 18.90 13.78
C GLU A 63 24.42 17.86 12.67
N HIS A 64 23.32 17.55 11.98
CA HIS A 64 23.24 16.47 10.99
C HIS A 64 23.06 16.95 9.52
N LYS A 65 23.19 18.26 9.26
CA LYS A 65 22.98 18.80 7.90
C LYS A 65 24.10 18.43 6.91
N ASP A 66 25.30 18.25 7.43
CA ASP A 66 26.51 17.97 6.64
C ASP A 66 26.93 16.49 6.75
N ASP A 67 26.09 15.63 7.29
CA ASP A 67 26.34 14.20 7.37
C ASP A 67 26.51 13.58 5.97
N PRO A 68 27.39 12.56 5.82
CA PRO A 68 27.66 11.96 4.53
C PRO A 68 26.41 11.29 3.93
N SER A 69 26.30 11.32 2.61
CA SER A 69 25.27 10.58 1.89
C SER A 69 25.44 9.08 2.11
N HIS A 70 24.33 8.35 2.15
CA HIS A 70 24.33 6.90 2.29
C HIS A 70 23.51 6.22 1.19
N GLY A 71 23.83 4.98 0.89
CA GLY A 71 23.14 4.20 -0.13
C GLY A 71 22.73 2.83 0.39
N ARG A 72 21.68 2.27 -0.21
CA ARG A 72 21.19 0.92 0.09
C ARG A 72 20.76 0.19 -1.17
N PHE A 73 20.94 -1.12 -1.18
CA PHE A 73 20.20 -2.02 -2.03
C PHE A 73 19.01 -2.58 -1.25
N ASP A 74 17.93 -2.83 -1.96
CA ASP A 74 16.71 -3.35 -1.38
C ASP A 74 16.01 -4.29 -2.35
N ILE A 75 15.26 -5.25 -1.81
CA ILE A 75 14.22 -6.01 -2.48
C ILE A 75 12.93 -5.66 -1.72
N PRO A 76 12.28 -4.53 -2.05
CA PRO A 76 11.13 -4.08 -1.27
C PRO A 76 10.08 -5.16 -1.15
N HIS A 77 9.75 -5.80 -2.26
CA HIS A 77 8.75 -6.87 -2.34
C HIS A 77 9.17 -7.94 -3.33
N ALA A 78 8.93 -9.21 -2.98
CA ALA A 78 8.93 -10.34 -3.90
C ALA A 78 7.72 -11.21 -3.58
N VAL A 79 6.74 -11.25 -4.48
CA VAL A 79 5.40 -11.79 -4.22
C VAL A 79 5.08 -12.94 -5.15
N ILE A 80 4.44 -13.98 -4.61
CA ILE A 80 3.95 -15.13 -5.35
C ILE A 80 2.43 -15.18 -5.25
N TYR A 81 1.75 -15.16 -6.41
CA TYR A 81 0.32 -15.41 -6.56
C TYR A 81 0.05 -16.87 -6.91
N LEU A 82 -0.87 -17.49 -6.18
CA LEU A 82 -1.42 -18.79 -6.55
C LEU A 82 -2.95 -18.71 -6.59
N GLY A 83 -3.53 -19.09 -7.70
CA GLY A 83 -4.98 -19.14 -7.87
C GLY A 83 -5.43 -20.51 -8.36
N TYR A 84 -6.57 -21.01 -7.84
CA TYR A 84 -7.15 -22.27 -8.30
C TYR A 84 -8.65 -22.18 -8.50
N ASN A 85 -9.13 -22.66 -9.67
CA ASN A 85 -10.54 -22.72 -10.02
C ASN A 85 -11.07 -24.15 -9.84
N PHE A 86 -11.88 -24.36 -8.80
CA PHE A 86 -12.54 -25.65 -8.52
C PHE A 86 -13.70 -25.95 -9.50
N GLY A 87 -14.15 -24.96 -10.27
CA GLY A 87 -15.36 -25.03 -11.06
C GLY A 87 -16.62 -24.66 -10.29
N LYS A 88 -17.76 -24.62 -11.00
CA LYS A 88 -19.06 -24.23 -10.41
C LYS A 88 -19.06 -22.87 -9.68
N GLY A 89 -18.17 -21.95 -10.08
CA GLY A 89 -18.01 -20.63 -9.49
C GLY A 89 -17.23 -20.58 -8.17
N TRP A 90 -16.57 -21.67 -7.78
CA TRP A 90 -15.66 -21.68 -6.61
C TRP A 90 -14.22 -21.49 -7.06
N SER A 91 -13.48 -20.65 -6.32
CA SER A 91 -12.06 -20.41 -6.53
C SER A 91 -11.35 -20.10 -5.21
N LEU A 92 -10.05 -20.31 -5.22
CA LEU A 92 -9.11 -19.98 -4.16
C LEU A 92 -8.06 -19.03 -4.74
N GLY A 93 -7.60 -18.09 -3.94
CA GLY A 93 -6.42 -17.29 -4.21
C GLY A 93 -5.59 -17.12 -2.97
N THR A 94 -4.29 -17.07 -3.14
CA THR A 94 -3.32 -16.74 -2.09
C THR A 94 -2.20 -15.87 -2.65
N GLU A 95 -1.67 -15.04 -1.80
CA GLU A 95 -0.56 -14.13 -2.06
C GLU A 95 0.41 -14.22 -0.89
N ILE A 96 1.66 -14.57 -1.20
CA ILE A 96 2.75 -14.70 -0.23
C ILE A 96 3.78 -13.66 -0.58
N GLU A 97 4.06 -12.77 0.34
CA GLU A 97 5.02 -11.69 0.20
C GLU A 97 6.30 -11.97 1.00
N PHE A 98 7.42 -11.58 0.41
CA PHE A 98 8.73 -11.51 1.04
C PHE A 98 9.19 -10.05 0.98
N GLU A 99 9.13 -9.34 2.10
CA GLU A 99 9.63 -7.97 2.22
C GLU A 99 11.13 -7.97 2.55
N HIS A 100 11.87 -7.02 1.96
CA HIS A 100 13.31 -6.82 2.17
C HIS A 100 14.16 -8.10 2.03
N GLY A 101 13.71 -9.01 1.15
CA GLY A 101 14.35 -10.31 0.89
C GLY A 101 13.97 -11.40 1.87
N GLY A 102 12.88 -11.21 2.64
CA GLY A 102 12.35 -12.18 3.60
C GLY A 102 13.19 -12.34 4.86
N ALA A 103 12.73 -13.20 5.76
CA ALA A 103 13.48 -13.57 6.95
C ALA A 103 14.77 -14.32 6.52
N GLY A 104 15.89 -13.66 6.67
CA GLY A 104 17.20 -14.23 6.39
C GLY A 104 17.83 -14.86 7.62
N LEU A 105 19.05 -15.43 7.46
CA LEU A 105 19.88 -15.84 8.56
C LEU A 105 20.07 -14.69 9.54
N ALA A 106 19.55 -14.89 10.74
CA ALA A 106 19.79 -14.03 11.86
C ALA A 106 21.18 -14.33 12.42
N TYR A 107 21.94 -13.29 12.65
CA TYR A 107 23.03 -13.36 13.61
C TYR A 107 22.45 -12.75 14.89
N GLU A 108 22.10 -13.57 15.86
CA GLU A 108 21.75 -13.10 17.19
C GLU A 108 22.99 -12.56 17.90
N LYS A 109 22.83 -11.43 18.57
CA LYS A 109 23.85 -10.94 19.50
C LYS A 109 23.38 -11.29 20.89
N GLU A 110 23.68 -12.49 21.34
CA GLU A 110 23.44 -12.88 22.71
C GLU A 110 24.57 -12.35 23.62
N ASP A 111 24.24 -11.24 24.30
CA ASP A 111 25.07 -10.72 25.38
C ASP A 111 24.73 -11.44 26.68
N GLU A 112 25.23 -12.61 26.99
CA GLU A 112 25.16 -13.26 28.30
C GLU A 112 24.46 -14.63 28.44
N GLU A 113 24.84 -15.65 27.71
CA GLU A 113 24.72 -17.00 28.28
C GLU A 113 25.93 -17.88 27.91
N GLY A 114 26.79 -18.17 28.87
CA GLY A 114 27.73 -19.27 28.79
C GLY A 114 29.14 -19.00 28.23
N GLY A 115 29.56 -17.75 28.02
CA GLY A 115 30.96 -17.44 27.74
C GLY A 115 31.43 -17.61 26.30
N GLU A 116 30.52 -17.79 25.37
CA GLU A 116 30.77 -17.73 23.92
C GLU A 116 30.15 -16.44 23.37
N TRP A 117 30.99 -15.62 22.70
CA TRP A 117 30.52 -14.40 22.03
C TRP A 117 29.99 -14.77 20.65
N GLU A 118 28.75 -15.17 20.56
CA GLU A 118 28.05 -15.25 19.27
C GLU A 118 27.33 -13.92 19.00
N GLN A 119 27.69 -13.28 17.92
CA GLN A 119 27.05 -12.05 17.48
C GLN A 119 26.10 -12.40 16.33
N GLU A 120 24.85 -12.65 16.64
CA GLU A 120 23.80 -12.82 15.64
C GLU A 120 23.11 -11.48 15.37
N THR A 121 22.95 -11.12 14.11
CA THR A 121 22.23 -9.91 13.70
C THR A 121 21.05 -10.33 12.84
N GLU A 122 19.84 -10.12 13.32
CA GLU A 122 18.64 -10.36 12.52
C GLU A 122 18.63 -9.46 11.28
N LYS A 123 18.43 -10.05 10.11
CA LYS A 123 18.11 -9.31 8.90
C LYS A 123 16.66 -8.86 8.98
N GLY A 124 16.42 -7.55 8.91
CA GLY A 124 15.09 -6.95 8.93
C GLY A 124 14.31 -7.22 7.66
N GLY A 125 13.93 -8.48 7.43
CA GLY A 125 13.01 -8.89 6.37
C GLY A 125 11.80 -9.61 6.96
N GLU A 126 10.72 -9.72 6.19
CA GLU A 126 9.45 -10.30 6.60
C GLU A 126 8.96 -11.31 5.56
N VAL A 127 8.23 -12.33 6.01
CA VAL A 127 7.45 -13.24 5.16
C VAL A 127 6.02 -13.18 5.63
N GLU A 128 5.14 -12.72 4.77
CA GLU A 128 3.74 -12.46 5.11
C GLU A 128 2.77 -13.17 4.19
N LEU A 129 1.64 -13.60 4.75
CA LEU A 129 0.49 -14.05 3.99
C LEU A 129 -0.42 -12.84 3.74
N GLU A 130 -0.20 -12.10 2.66
CA GLU A 130 -1.02 -10.92 2.34
C GLU A 130 -2.46 -11.29 2.02
N GLN A 131 -2.66 -12.40 1.32
CA GLN A 131 -4.01 -12.86 1.00
C GLN A 131 -4.11 -14.39 1.09
N PHE A 132 -5.23 -14.85 1.65
CA PHE A 132 -5.71 -16.22 1.54
C PHE A 132 -7.22 -16.22 1.59
N TRP A 133 -7.88 -16.55 0.48
CA TRP A 133 -9.32 -16.48 0.41
C TRP A 133 -9.94 -17.57 -0.45
N ILE A 134 -11.20 -17.88 -0.12
CA ILE A 134 -12.09 -18.71 -0.93
C ILE A 134 -13.24 -17.82 -1.43
N GLN A 135 -13.55 -17.92 -2.71
CA GLN A 135 -14.57 -17.11 -3.37
C GLN A 135 -15.64 -17.96 -4.00
N LYS A 136 -16.89 -17.49 -3.88
CA LYS A 136 -18.03 -17.97 -4.64
C LYS A 136 -18.51 -16.89 -5.60
N THR A 137 -18.44 -17.15 -6.88
CA THR A 137 -19.02 -16.32 -7.94
C THR A 137 -20.40 -16.83 -8.29
N PHE A 138 -21.43 -16.00 -8.10
CA PHE A 138 -22.81 -16.27 -8.51
C PHE A 138 -23.10 -15.67 -9.90
N SER A 139 -22.61 -14.45 -10.13
CA SER A 139 -22.72 -13.72 -11.37
C SER A 139 -21.66 -12.63 -11.46
N ARG A 140 -21.58 -11.91 -12.58
CA ARG A 140 -20.73 -10.71 -12.67
C ARG A 140 -21.07 -9.64 -11.63
N ALA A 141 -22.32 -9.56 -11.21
CA ALA A 141 -22.81 -8.57 -10.24
C ALA A 141 -22.77 -9.06 -8.79
N ALA A 142 -22.58 -10.37 -8.53
CA ALA A 142 -22.65 -10.91 -7.19
C ALA A 142 -21.57 -11.96 -6.96
N ASN A 143 -20.64 -11.64 -6.07
CA ASN A 143 -19.56 -12.52 -5.63
C ASN A 143 -19.43 -12.40 -4.11
N LEU A 144 -19.10 -13.50 -3.45
CA LEU A 144 -18.72 -13.53 -2.04
C LEU A 144 -17.31 -14.07 -1.91
N ARG A 145 -16.49 -13.43 -1.07
CA ARG A 145 -15.13 -13.84 -0.75
C ARG A 145 -14.99 -13.90 0.75
N PHE A 146 -14.33 -14.94 1.25
CA PHE A 146 -14.10 -15.21 2.68
C PHE A 146 -12.62 -15.47 2.89
N GLY A 147 -12.02 -14.88 3.89
CA GLY A 147 -10.62 -15.12 4.25
C GLY A 147 -9.87 -13.86 4.61
N HIS A 148 -8.56 -13.91 4.47
CA HIS A 148 -7.67 -12.76 4.60
C HIS A 148 -7.60 -12.05 3.25
N ILE A 149 -8.05 -10.80 3.20
CA ILE A 149 -8.35 -10.09 1.96
C ILE A 149 -7.88 -8.65 2.00
N VAL A 150 -7.49 -8.11 0.86
CA VAL A 150 -7.12 -6.69 0.74
C VAL A 150 -8.32 -5.80 1.02
N VAL A 151 -8.13 -4.81 1.88
CA VAL A 151 -9.13 -3.78 2.21
C VAL A 151 -9.11 -2.71 1.11
N PRO A 152 -10.19 -2.48 0.37
CA PRO A 152 -10.17 -1.70 -0.87
C PRO A 152 -10.26 -0.18 -0.62
N VAL A 153 -9.50 0.34 0.33
CA VAL A 153 -9.47 1.76 0.71
C VAL A 153 -8.21 2.42 0.16
N GLY A 154 -8.37 3.55 -0.52
CA GLY A 154 -7.29 4.29 -1.15
C GLY A 154 -6.92 3.79 -2.55
N LEU A 155 -5.97 4.46 -3.18
CA LEU A 155 -5.45 4.12 -4.51
C LEU A 155 -4.35 3.08 -4.42
N ASN A 156 -3.32 3.36 -3.63
CA ASN A 156 -2.10 2.54 -3.60
C ASN A 156 -2.34 1.19 -2.93
N ASN A 157 -3.19 1.16 -1.91
CA ASN A 157 -3.56 -0.11 -1.27
C ASN A 157 -4.38 -1.00 -2.20
N ALA A 158 -5.35 -0.44 -2.92
CA ALA A 158 -6.16 -1.21 -3.87
C ALA A 158 -5.39 -1.64 -5.12
N HIS A 159 -4.27 -0.97 -5.45
CA HIS A 159 -3.45 -1.17 -6.64
C HIS A 159 -1.96 -1.02 -6.27
N HIS A 160 -1.48 -1.87 -5.38
CA HIS A 160 -0.16 -1.76 -4.76
C HIS A 160 0.99 -2.35 -5.60
N GLU A 161 0.66 -3.06 -6.67
CA GLU A 161 1.65 -3.69 -7.53
C GLU A 161 2.55 -2.66 -8.22
N PRO A 162 3.81 -2.98 -8.46
CA PRO A 162 4.83 -1.99 -8.81
C PRO A 162 4.66 -1.35 -10.20
N LEU A 163 3.92 -1.96 -11.12
CA LEU A 163 3.61 -1.33 -12.41
C LEU A 163 2.46 -0.31 -12.32
N ASN A 164 1.79 -0.23 -11.18
CA ASN A 164 0.69 0.70 -10.93
C ASN A 164 1.14 2.09 -10.46
N PHE A 165 2.43 2.34 -10.28
CA PHE A 165 3.00 3.65 -9.96
C PHE A 165 4.32 3.87 -10.71
N PHE A 166 4.72 5.13 -10.92
CA PHE A 166 5.94 5.46 -11.65
C PHE A 166 7.20 5.48 -10.78
N THR A 167 7.07 5.83 -9.49
CA THR A 167 8.19 5.90 -8.55
C THR A 167 8.87 4.55 -8.38
N VAL A 168 10.14 4.54 -7.97
CA VAL A 168 10.89 3.30 -7.71
C VAL A 168 10.29 2.57 -6.51
N TYR A 169 9.98 3.30 -5.44
CA TYR A 169 9.27 2.76 -4.28
C TYR A 169 7.79 3.16 -4.30
N ARG A 170 6.95 2.44 -3.55
CA ARG A 170 5.53 2.79 -3.36
C ARG A 170 5.36 4.26 -2.97
N PRO A 171 4.32 4.96 -3.47
CA PRO A 171 3.98 6.32 -3.05
C PRO A 171 3.87 6.46 -1.54
N GLU A 172 4.43 7.54 -0.97
CA GLU A 172 4.61 7.64 0.47
C GLU A 172 3.35 8.05 1.23
N GLY A 173 2.55 8.98 0.69
CA GLY A 173 1.51 9.64 1.45
C GLY A 173 0.47 8.69 2.04
N GLU A 174 -0.22 7.92 1.22
CA GLU A 174 -1.19 6.91 1.65
C GLU A 174 -0.49 5.84 2.50
N ASN A 175 0.69 5.37 2.02
CA ASN A 175 1.50 4.37 2.70
C ASN A 175 2.02 4.80 4.09
N THR A 176 2.00 6.08 4.39
CA THR A 176 2.40 6.60 5.72
C THR A 176 1.24 6.55 6.71
N ILE A 177 0.01 6.84 6.29
CA ILE A 177 -1.12 7.00 7.20
C ILE A 177 -2.01 5.77 7.31
N LEU A 178 -2.09 4.93 6.26
CA LEU A 178 -2.88 3.71 6.22
C LEU A 178 -1.99 2.47 6.27
N PRO A 179 -2.50 1.31 6.72
CA PRO A 179 -1.82 0.04 6.52
C PRO A 179 -1.51 -0.17 5.03
N SER A 180 -0.35 -0.74 4.70
CA SER A 180 0.08 -0.92 3.32
C SER A 180 1.07 -2.10 3.25
N THR A 181 0.67 -3.20 2.64
CA THR A 181 -0.67 -3.45 2.07
C THR A 181 -1.70 -3.62 3.19
N TRP A 182 -2.88 -3.02 3.07
CA TRP A 182 -3.94 -3.20 4.06
C TRP A 182 -4.75 -4.44 3.73
N HIS A 183 -4.56 -5.49 4.49
CA HIS A 183 -5.33 -6.72 4.41
C HIS A 183 -5.86 -7.11 5.80
N GLN A 184 -7.01 -7.73 5.86
CA GLN A 184 -7.66 -8.21 7.08
C GLN A 184 -8.58 -9.38 6.80
N THR A 185 -8.84 -10.19 7.84
CA THR A 185 -9.73 -11.34 7.73
C THR A 185 -11.19 -10.93 7.85
N GLY A 186 -11.99 -11.47 6.95
CA GLY A 186 -13.42 -11.19 6.95
C GLY A 186 -14.15 -11.70 5.71
N VAL A 187 -15.19 -10.96 5.36
CA VAL A 187 -16.10 -11.29 4.24
C VAL A 187 -16.23 -10.09 3.32
N SER A 188 -16.11 -10.32 2.03
CA SER A 188 -16.34 -9.32 0.99
C SER A 188 -17.50 -9.73 0.09
N PHE A 189 -18.45 -8.82 -0.12
CA PHE A 189 -19.42 -8.86 -1.19
C PHE A 189 -19.07 -7.85 -2.25
N PHE A 190 -18.89 -8.26 -3.50
CA PHE A 190 -18.47 -7.38 -4.57
C PHE A 190 -19.06 -7.78 -5.93
N GLY A 191 -18.99 -6.84 -6.86
CA GLY A 191 -19.49 -7.09 -8.22
C GLY A 191 -19.31 -5.91 -9.15
N ARG A 192 -19.79 -6.14 -10.40
CA ARG A 192 -19.83 -5.13 -11.46
C ARG A 192 -21.22 -5.04 -12.05
N TYR A 193 -21.77 -3.85 -12.11
CA TYR A 193 -23.01 -3.55 -12.78
C TYR A 193 -22.84 -2.37 -13.74
N LYS A 194 -23.07 -2.59 -15.02
CA LYS A 194 -22.81 -1.60 -16.09
C LYS A 194 -21.36 -1.06 -16.00
N LYS A 195 -21.21 0.21 -15.71
CA LYS A 195 -19.94 0.95 -15.61
C LYS A 195 -19.46 1.11 -14.17
N PHE A 196 -20.09 0.45 -13.22
CA PHE A 196 -19.73 0.53 -11.81
C PHE A 196 -19.16 -0.81 -11.31
N ARG A 197 -18.10 -0.74 -10.50
CA ARG A 197 -17.63 -1.80 -9.61
C ARG A 197 -17.92 -1.38 -8.19
N TYR A 198 -18.38 -2.29 -7.37
CA TYR A 198 -18.63 -2.04 -5.96
C TYR A 198 -18.12 -3.18 -5.10
N GLU A 199 -17.75 -2.85 -3.87
CA GLU A 199 -17.30 -3.79 -2.87
C GLU A 199 -17.69 -3.30 -1.48
N ALA A 200 -18.16 -4.23 -0.64
CA ALA A 200 -18.47 -4.03 0.77
C ALA A 200 -17.86 -5.16 1.57
N GLN A 201 -17.09 -4.82 2.61
CA GLN A 201 -16.39 -5.80 3.45
C GLN A 201 -16.76 -5.62 4.91
N LEU A 202 -16.96 -6.74 5.61
CA LEU A 202 -17.00 -6.81 7.08
C LEU A 202 -15.76 -7.56 7.54
N LEU A 203 -14.94 -6.92 8.36
CA LEU A 203 -13.59 -7.33 8.69
C LEU A 203 -13.38 -7.33 10.20
N ALA A 204 -12.32 -7.99 10.67
CA ALA A 204 -11.76 -7.70 11.98
C ALA A 204 -11.38 -6.21 12.08
N GLY A 205 -11.49 -5.61 13.25
CA GLY A 205 -11.15 -4.20 13.46
C GLY A 205 -9.64 -3.99 13.60
N LEU A 206 -9.20 -2.73 13.47
CA LEU A 206 -7.81 -2.35 13.75
C LEU A 206 -7.52 -2.42 15.25
N ASN A 207 -6.24 -2.61 15.59
CA ASN A 207 -5.74 -2.59 16.96
C ASN A 207 -5.09 -1.24 17.28
N ALA A 208 -5.73 -0.45 18.14
CA ALA A 208 -5.24 0.88 18.51
C ALA A 208 -3.93 0.86 19.33
N ASP A 209 -3.52 -0.29 19.88
CA ASP A 209 -2.25 -0.44 20.62
C ASP A 209 -1.04 -0.14 19.74
N ASN A 210 -1.19 -0.32 18.41
CA ASN A 210 -0.12 -0.14 17.43
C ASN A 210 -0.19 1.21 16.69
N PHE A 211 -1.14 2.08 17.04
CA PHE A 211 -1.21 3.42 16.43
C PHE A 211 -0.06 4.30 16.92
N THR A 212 0.51 5.11 16.04
CA THR A 212 1.66 5.95 16.36
C THR A 212 1.47 7.40 15.91
N ASN A 213 2.27 8.30 16.47
CA ASN A 213 2.30 9.70 16.07
C ASN A 213 2.94 9.95 14.70
N THR A 214 3.79 9.03 14.22
CA THR A 214 4.52 9.15 12.96
C THR A 214 3.82 8.47 11.78
N ASN A 215 2.98 7.46 12.08
CA ASN A 215 2.35 6.63 11.05
C ASN A 215 0.84 6.48 11.25
N TRP A 216 0.24 7.23 12.15
CA TRP A 216 -1.19 7.21 12.46
C TRP A 216 -1.71 5.80 12.71
N ILE A 217 -2.58 5.24 11.84
CA ILE A 217 -3.14 3.88 11.99
C ILE A 217 -2.38 2.78 11.22
N LYS A 218 -1.28 3.11 10.54
CA LYS A 218 -0.57 2.20 9.62
C LYS A 218 -0.29 0.82 10.20
N LYS A 219 0.13 0.74 11.45
CA LYS A 219 0.46 -0.53 12.11
C LYS A 219 -0.73 -1.20 12.81
N GLY A 220 -1.94 -0.69 12.59
CA GLY A 220 -3.14 -1.17 13.28
C GLY A 220 -3.60 -2.57 12.92
N THR A 221 -3.09 -3.18 11.86
CA THR A 221 -3.36 -4.58 11.48
C THR A 221 -2.52 -5.58 12.29
N ALA A 222 -1.40 -5.15 12.87
CA ALA A 222 -0.49 -6.04 13.58
C ALA A 222 -1.09 -6.54 14.91
N ASN A 223 -0.93 -7.84 15.16
CA ASN A 223 -1.31 -8.51 16.42
C ASN A 223 -0.17 -9.43 16.87
N PRO A 224 0.49 -9.13 17.99
CA PRO A 224 1.72 -9.82 18.34
C PRO A 224 1.56 -11.24 18.87
N LEU A 225 0.35 -11.64 19.29
CA LEU A 225 0.09 -12.95 19.93
C LEU A 225 -0.89 -13.81 19.16
N GLU A 226 -1.63 -13.22 18.22
CA GLU A 226 -2.65 -13.90 17.44
C GLU A 226 -2.55 -13.46 15.98
N PHE A 227 -2.97 -14.29 15.04
CA PHE A 227 -2.99 -13.90 13.62
C PHE A 227 -3.85 -12.65 13.44
N GLU A 228 -5.05 -12.63 14.00
CA GLU A 228 -5.93 -11.47 13.98
C GLU A 228 -6.95 -11.52 15.11
N VAL A 229 -7.10 -10.41 15.84
CA VAL A 229 -8.09 -10.30 16.92
C VAL A 229 -9.37 -9.68 16.36
N ALA A 230 -10.51 -10.28 16.66
CA ALA A 230 -11.83 -9.85 16.17
C ALA A 230 -12.81 -9.53 17.33
N ASN A 231 -12.34 -8.81 18.35
CA ASN A 231 -13.20 -8.27 19.41
C ASN A 231 -13.99 -7.04 18.94
N LYS A 232 -13.45 -6.33 17.95
CA LYS A 232 -14.04 -5.20 17.24
C LYS A 232 -14.08 -5.51 15.74
N TYR A 233 -14.97 -4.82 15.03
CA TYR A 233 -15.19 -5.05 13.61
C TYR A 233 -15.00 -3.75 12.82
N GLY A 234 -14.62 -3.90 11.55
CA GLY A 234 -14.52 -2.84 10.58
C GLY A 234 -15.43 -3.07 9.37
N LEU A 235 -15.92 -1.99 8.81
CA LEU A 235 -16.68 -1.96 7.56
C LEU A 235 -15.87 -1.17 6.54
N ALA A 236 -15.55 -1.78 5.39
CA ALA A 236 -14.93 -1.09 4.25
C ALA A 236 -15.87 -1.07 3.06
N LEU A 237 -15.91 0.04 2.35
CA LEU A 237 -16.74 0.25 1.17
C LEU A 237 -15.90 0.84 0.04
N ARG A 238 -16.15 0.39 -1.20
CA ARG A 238 -15.58 0.99 -2.42
C ARG A 238 -16.58 1.02 -3.56
N LEU A 239 -16.55 2.11 -4.31
CA LEU A 239 -17.30 2.29 -5.56
C LEU A 239 -16.36 2.86 -6.63
N ASP A 240 -16.19 2.15 -7.74
CA ASP A 240 -15.45 2.61 -8.91
C ASP A 240 -16.41 2.89 -10.08
N ASN A 241 -16.16 3.98 -10.81
CA ASN A 241 -16.89 4.38 -12.00
C ASN A 241 -15.97 4.37 -13.23
N TYR A 242 -16.41 3.67 -14.29
CA TYR A 242 -15.71 3.52 -15.58
C TYR A 242 -16.53 4.10 -16.73
N SER A 243 -17.36 5.11 -16.50
CA SER A 243 -18.28 5.66 -17.52
C SER A 243 -17.52 6.38 -18.63
N VAL A 244 -16.40 6.98 -18.35
CA VAL A 244 -15.55 7.67 -19.32
C VAL A 244 -14.42 6.73 -19.75
N PRO A 245 -14.25 6.44 -21.06
CA PRO A 245 -13.16 5.61 -21.56
C PRO A 245 -11.79 6.16 -21.12
N GLY A 246 -10.94 5.27 -20.61
CA GLY A 246 -9.62 5.63 -20.12
C GLY A 246 -9.60 6.29 -18.73
N LEU A 247 -10.75 6.57 -18.11
CA LEU A 247 -10.84 7.17 -16.77
C LEU A 247 -11.56 6.24 -15.80
N ARG A 248 -10.93 5.92 -14.69
CA ARG A 248 -11.53 5.34 -13.50
C ARG A 248 -11.60 6.41 -12.41
N LEU A 249 -12.75 6.54 -11.77
CA LEU A 249 -12.95 7.32 -10.55
C LEU A 249 -13.29 6.36 -9.42
N GLY A 250 -12.60 6.44 -8.29
CA GLY A 250 -12.79 5.61 -7.11
C GLY A 250 -13.20 6.45 -5.90
N LEU A 251 -14.16 5.96 -5.13
CA LEU A 251 -14.53 6.46 -3.82
C LEU A 251 -14.55 5.29 -2.86
N SER A 252 -13.83 5.42 -1.74
CA SER A 252 -13.74 4.36 -0.74
C SER A 252 -13.74 4.92 0.67
N GLY A 253 -14.00 4.06 1.65
CA GLY A 253 -13.98 4.44 3.05
C GLY A 253 -13.97 3.26 3.99
N TYR A 254 -13.55 3.52 5.21
CA TYR A 254 -13.50 2.56 6.32
C TYR A 254 -14.12 3.17 7.57
N TYR A 255 -14.82 2.33 8.33
CA TYR A 255 -15.29 2.63 9.68
C TYR A 255 -15.06 1.43 10.58
N GLY A 256 -14.47 1.61 11.76
CA GLY A 256 -14.31 0.55 12.75
C GLY A 256 -13.98 1.08 14.14
N GLU A 257 -14.25 0.27 15.17
CA GLU A 257 -13.76 0.51 16.53
C GLU A 257 -12.41 -0.20 16.71
N SER A 258 -11.45 0.44 17.40
CA SER A 258 -10.08 -0.08 17.51
C SER A 258 -9.59 -0.30 18.95
N ILE A 259 -10.14 0.41 19.93
CA ILE A 259 -9.80 0.20 21.35
C ILE A 259 -10.40 -1.12 21.83
N GLY A 260 -9.59 -1.96 22.50
CA GLY A 260 -9.98 -3.27 22.98
C GLY A 260 -9.95 -4.37 21.91
N ASN A 261 -9.43 -4.08 20.72
CA ASN A 261 -9.18 -5.08 19.68
C ASN A 261 -7.74 -5.62 19.77
N SER A 262 -7.35 -6.04 20.96
CA SER A 262 -6.03 -6.59 21.27
C SER A 262 -6.14 -7.86 22.11
N TYR A 263 -5.05 -8.63 22.19
CA TYR A 263 -4.94 -9.80 23.04
C TYR A 263 -3.61 -9.74 23.83
N PRO A 264 -3.62 -10.04 25.15
CA PRO A 264 -4.78 -10.27 26.00
C PRO A 264 -5.60 -8.99 26.18
N ARG A 265 -6.93 -9.17 26.26
CA ARG A 265 -7.84 -8.04 26.54
C ARG A 265 -7.46 -7.34 27.85
N ASN A 266 -7.55 -6.03 27.82
CA ASN A 266 -7.33 -5.23 29.00
C ASN A 266 -8.37 -5.56 30.08
N ALA A 267 -7.93 -6.19 31.18
CA ALA A 267 -8.78 -6.66 32.25
C ALA A 267 -9.52 -5.53 33.02
N ASN A 268 -9.21 -4.26 32.76
CA ASN A 268 -9.72 -3.13 33.54
C ASN A 268 -10.94 -2.44 32.89
N GLY A 269 -11.53 -3.00 31.83
CA GLY A 269 -12.76 -2.50 31.24
C GLY A 269 -12.63 -1.15 30.52
N VAL A 270 -11.42 -0.73 30.19
CA VAL A 270 -11.17 0.54 29.50
C VAL A 270 -11.77 0.59 28.10
N ASP A 271 -11.88 -0.55 27.46
CA ASP A 271 -12.56 -0.75 26.18
C ASP A 271 -14.09 -0.56 26.26
N ALA A 272 -14.68 -0.51 27.45
CA ALA A 272 -16.08 -0.13 27.64
C ALA A 272 -16.29 1.39 27.74
N GLU A 273 -15.25 2.15 28.14
CA GLU A 273 -15.31 3.60 28.31
C GLU A 273 -15.01 4.33 27.00
N TYR A 274 -14.07 3.81 26.18
CA TYR A 274 -13.62 4.45 24.93
C TYR A 274 -13.69 3.48 23.76
N LYS A 275 -13.95 3.99 22.55
CA LYS A 275 -14.16 3.18 21.36
C LYS A 275 -13.01 3.25 20.36
N GLY A 276 -12.32 4.41 20.28
CA GLY A 276 -11.27 4.62 19.29
C GLY A 276 -11.78 4.43 17.86
N GLN A 277 -12.85 5.13 17.50
CA GLN A 277 -13.47 5.01 16.16
C GLN A 277 -12.50 5.50 15.11
N VAL A 278 -12.18 4.64 14.17
CA VAL A 278 -11.40 4.99 12.96
C VAL A 278 -12.38 5.23 11.82
N ILE A 279 -12.30 6.41 11.21
CA ILE A 279 -13.04 6.76 10.00
C ILE A 279 -12.03 7.20 8.96
N VAL A 280 -12.04 6.56 7.78
CA VAL A 280 -11.22 6.94 6.63
C VAL A 280 -12.13 7.17 5.45
N GLY A 281 -11.92 8.27 4.73
CA GLY A 281 -12.52 8.56 3.44
C GLY A 281 -11.42 8.77 2.40
N ALA A 282 -11.54 8.15 1.25
CA ALA A 282 -10.57 8.22 0.17
C ALA A 282 -11.26 8.44 -1.19
N PHE A 283 -10.74 9.38 -1.96
CA PHE A 283 -11.06 9.58 -3.37
C PHE A 283 -9.82 9.34 -4.21
N ASP A 284 -9.97 8.60 -5.30
CA ASP A 284 -8.87 8.35 -6.21
C ASP A 284 -9.32 8.33 -7.68
N PHE A 285 -8.37 8.53 -8.60
CA PHE A 285 -8.62 8.39 -10.02
C PHE A 285 -7.40 7.87 -10.76
N THR A 286 -7.66 7.22 -11.89
CA THR A 286 -6.64 6.84 -12.87
C THR A 286 -7.15 7.17 -14.26
N TYR A 287 -6.39 7.98 -14.99
CA TYR A 287 -6.58 8.25 -16.40
C TYR A 287 -5.46 7.56 -17.19
N ASN A 288 -5.84 6.73 -18.15
CA ASN A 288 -4.91 6.03 -19.03
C ASN A 288 -5.45 6.12 -20.47
N SER A 289 -5.02 7.15 -21.18
CA SER A 289 -5.40 7.39 -22.57
C SER A 289 -4.48 8.42 -23.22
N HIS A 290 -4.44 8.44 -24.57
CA HIS A 290 -3.66 9.41 -25.35
C HIS A 290 -2.16 9.44 -24.98
N ASN A 291 -1.59 8.27 -24.67
CA ASN A 291 -0.19 8.09 -24.23
C ASN A 291 0.14 8.72 -22.87
N TRP A 292 -0.86 9.22 -22.14
CA TRP A 292 -0.75 9.70 -20.79
C TRP A 292 -1.27 8.67 -19.80
N ILE A 293 -0.57 8.56 -18.69
CA ILE A 293 -1.10 7.96 -17.46
C ILE A 293 -1.06 9.05 -16.40
N VAL A 294 -2.23 9.36 -15.81
CA VAL A 294 -2.35 10.31 -14.71
C VAL A 294 -3.11 9.61 -13.58
N ARG A 295 -2.56 9.65 -12.36
CA ARG A 295 -3.17 9.05 -11.17
C ARG A 295 -3.17 10.08 -10.05
N GLY A 296 -4.21 10.07 -9.24
CA GLY A 296 -4.28 10.94 -8.09
C GLY A 296 -5.16 10.37 -6.99
N GLN A 297 -4.89 10.82 -5.76
CA GLN A 297 -5.59 10.39 -4.56
C GLN A 297 -5.73 11.51 -3.56
N ALA A 298 -6.74 11.40 -2.69
CA ALA A 298 -6.92 12.23 -1.52
C ALA A 298 -7.55 11.37 -0.41
N ASP A 299 -6.83 11.22 0.69
CA ASP A 299 -7.19 10.41 1.83
C ASP A 299 -7.30 11.29 3.07
N TYR A 300 -8.37 11.12 3.82
CA TYR A 300 -8.57 11.81 5.08
C TYR A 300 -9.04 10.85 6.16
N GLY A 301 -8.37 10.91 7.31
CA GLY A 301 -8.64 10.07 8.45
C GLY A 301 -9.04 10.84 9.71
N TYR A 302 -9.95 10.24 10.47
CA TYR A 302 -10.38 10.71 11.80
C TYR A 302 -10.30 9.56 12.80
N LEU A 303 -9.73 9.83 13.97
CA LEU A 303 -9.62 8.92 15.11
C LEU A 303 -10.36 9.51 16.32
N GLY A 304 -11.44 8.87 16.72
CA GLY A 304 -12.14 9.17 17.96
C GLY A 304 -11.29 8.75 19.17
N ASP A 305 -11.50 9.41 20.30
CA ASP A 305 -10.80 9.14 21.57
C ASP A 305 -9.26 9.18 21.47
N ALA A 306 -8.70 9.87 20.48
CA ALA A 306 -7.27 9.93 20.21
C ALA A 306 -6.45 10.46 21.41
N GLU A 307 -6.99 11.42 22.14
CA GLU A 307 -6.32 11.99 23.33
C GLU A 307 -6.30 10.99 24.49
N GLN A 308 -7.28 10.11 24.54
CA GLN A 308 -7.43 9.12 25.60
C GLN A 308 -6.54 7.88 25.40
N LEU A 309 -6.11 7.58 24.19
CA LEU A 309 -5.28 6.41 23.90
C LEU A 309 -4.07 6.31 24.80
N LYS A 310 -3.31 7.40 24.99
CA LYS A 310 -2.17 7.43 25.89
C LYS A 310 -2.54 7.10 27.34
N TYR A 311 -3.70 7.57 27.82
CA TYR A 311 -4.14 7.34 29.19
C TYR A 311 -4.70 5.94 29.37
N VAL A 312 -5.38 5.43 28.37
CA VAL A 312 -5.93 4.06 28.35
C VAL A 312 -4.80 3.06 28.56
N TYR A 313 -3.74 3.15 27.80
CA TYR A 313 -2.63 2.17 27.86
C TYR A 313 -1.69 2.42 29.04
N ASN A 314 -1.49 3.66 29.46
CA ASN A 314 -0.67 3.96 30.64
C ASN A 314 -1.28 3.51 31.97
N ARG A 315 -2.61 3.35 32.05
CA ARG A 315 -3.29 2.84 33.25
C ARG A 315 -3.05 1.36 33.49
N THR A 316 -2.77 0.59 32.46
CA THR A 316 -2.83 -0.87 32.54
C THR A 316 -1.57 -1.54 32.99
N ASN A 317 -0.42 -1.11 32.60
CA ASN A 317 0.85 -1.57 33.16
C ASN A 317 2.05 -0.81 32.56
N LYS A 318 2.80 -0.08 33.36
CA LYS A 318 4.04 0.59 32.92
C LYS A 318 5.14 -0.37 32.46
N LYS A 319 4.98 -1.66 32.71
CA LYS A 319 5.90 -2.73 32.28
C LYS A 319 5.40 -3.51 31.06
N SER A 320 4.24 -3.16 30.52
CA SER A 320 3.74 -3.82 29.30
C SER A 320 4.58 -3.42 28.10
N PRO A 321 4.99 -4.37 27.23
CA PRO A 321 5.62 -4.05 25.95
C PRO A 321 4.70 -3.25 25.01
N TYR A 322 3.40 -3.21 25.30
CA TYR A 322 2.38 -2.44 24.58
C TYR A 322 2.13 -1.05 25.17
N HIS A 323 3.09 -0.52 25.91
CA HIS A 323 2.99 0.80 26.53
C HIS A 323 3.07 1.91 25.48
N HIS A 324 1.97 2.64 25.28
CA HIS A 324 1.94 3.82 24.43
C HIS A 324 2.55 5.03 25.18
N SER A 325 3.69 5.51 24.72
CA SER A 325 4.34 6.70 25.27
C SER A 325 3.98 8.01 24.55
N ALA A 326 3.38 7.93 23.37
CA ALA A 326 3.10 9.07 22.50
C ALA A 326 1.61 9.29 22.25
N PHE A 327 1.22 10.54 22.01
CA PHE A 327 -0.13 10.87 21.54
C PHE A 327 -0.27 10.51 20.05
N VAL A 328 -1.39 9.91 19.68
CA VAL A 328 -1.79 9.72 18.29
C VAL A 328 -2.63 10.92 17.85
N SER A 329 -2.47 11.36 16.62
CA SER A 329 -3.26 12.47 16.11
C SER A 329 -4.72 12.08 15.90
N LYS A 330 -5.62 13.02 16.17
CA LYS A 330 -7.04 12.90 15.88
C LYS A 330 -7.32 12.84 14.37
N ASN A 331 -6.50 13.52 13.57
CA ASN A 331 -6.66 13.59 12.12
C ASN A 331 -5.34 13.30 11.41
N ALA A 332 -5.45 12.67 10.25
CA ALA A 332 -4.36 12.46 9.31
C ALA A 332 -4.86 12.69 7.88
N TYR A 333 -3.97 13.07 6.97
CA TYR A 333 -4.32 13.20 5.56
C TYR A 333 -3.15 12.87 4.65
N ALA A 334 -3.48 12.43 3.43
CA ALA A 334 -2.53 12.29 2.33
C ALA A 334 -3.19 12.71 1.03
N VAL A 335 -2.47 13.47 0.22
CA VAL A 335 -2.87 13.80 -1.15
C VAL A 335 -1.71 13.59 -2.08
N GLY A 336 -1.96 13.09 -3.28
CA GLY A 336 -0.91 12.83 -4.27
C GLY A 336 -1.45 12.87 -5.69
N ILE A 337 -0.57 13.26 -6.61
CA ILE A 337 -0.83 13.22 -8.03
C ILE A 337 0.45 12.85 -8.76
N GLU A 338 0.34 11.98 -9.76
CA GLU A 338 1.42 11.69 -10.69
C GLU A 338 0.93 11.74 -12.13
N ALA A 339 1.81 12.11 -13.04
CA ALA A 339 1.55 12.11 -14.47
C ALA A 339 2.79 11.64 -15.23
N GLY A 340 2.59 10.74 -16.19
CA GLY A 340 3.63 10.27 -17.09
C GLY A 340 3.17 10.25 -18.53
N TYR A 341 4.08 10.61 -19.45
CA TYR A 341 3.86 10.60 -20.88
C TYR A 341 4.78 9.61 -21.59
N ASP A 342 4.21 8.73 -22.40
CA ASP A 342 4.97 7.78 -23.22
C ASP A 342 5.61 8.48 -24.43
N VAL A 343 6.90 8.80 -24.32
CA VAL A 343 7.67 9.49 -25.38
C VAL A 343 7.88 8.59 -26.61
N PHE A 344 8.01 7.25 -26.40
CA PHE A 344 8.20 6.32 -27.50
C PHE A 344 6.97 6.18 -28.39
N SER A 345 5.80 6.56 -27.90
CA SER A 345 4.57 6.64 -28.69
C SER A 345 4.70 7.55 -29.94
N GLN A 346 5.62 8.52 -29.92
CA GLN A 346 5.88 9.46 -31.01
C GLN A 346 6.79 8.87 -32.10
N ILE A 347 7.49 7.77 -31.82
CA ILE A 347 8.43 7.11 -32.71
C ILE A 347 7.80 5.83 -33.26
N SER A 348 7.37 5.83 -34.52
CA SER A 348 6.60 4.73 -35.14
C SER A 348 7.25 3.36 -34.99
N ARG A 349 8.61 3.29 -35.12
CA ARG A 349 9.34 2.03 -34.95
C ARG A 349 9.18 1.48 -33.53
N LEU A 350 9.46 2.28 -32.51
CA LEU A 350 9.42 1.85 -31.09
C LEU A 350 8.01 1.50 -30.66
N ARG A 351 7.02 2.27 -31.10
CA ARG A 351 5.60 2.00 -30.88
C ARG A 351 5.18 0.65 -31.50
N ASN A 352 5.67 0.34 -32.71
CA ASN A 352 5.35 -0.94 -33.36
C ASN A 352 6.01 -2.14 -32.68
N GLU A 353 7.14 -1.93 -32.02
CA GLU A 353 7.82 -2.91 -31.17
C GLU A 353 7.20 -3.02 -29.76
N ASN A 354 6.13 -2.24 -29.45
CA ASN A 354 5.45 -2.15 -28.16
C ASN A 354 6.37 -1.67 -27.01
N LEU A 355 7.48 -1.03 -27.33
CA LEU A 355 8.36 -0.42 -26.32
C LEU A 355 7.72 0.86 -25.78
N LYS A 356 7.83 1.09 -24.47
CA LYS A 356 7.34 2.32 -23.83
C LYS A 356 8.45 2.99 -23.03
N PHE A 357 8.43 4.31 -23.06
CA PHE A 357 9.34 5.13 -22.25
C PHE A 357 8.57 6.33 -21.70
N TYR A 358 8.25 6.24 -20.41
CA TYR A 358 7.56 7.32 -19.71
C TYR A 358 8.55 8.29 -19.08
N VAL A 359 8.29 9.57 -19.27
CA VAL A 359 8.83 10.65 -18.44
C VAL A 359 7.71 11.05 -17.48
N PHE A 360 7.98 11.12 -16.19
CA PHE A 360 6.95 11.36 -15.18
C PHE A 360 7.35 12.42 -14.16
N GLY A 361 6.33 12.98 -13.53
CA GLY A 361 6.44 13.78 -12.31
C GLY A 361 5.39 13.37 -11.31
N ARG A 362 5.73 13.46 -10.03
CA ARG A 362 4.84 13.18 -8.89
C ARG A 362 4.98 14.26 -7.83
N TYR A 363 3.84 14.64 -7.24
CA TYR A 363 3.76 15.47 -6.04
C TYR A 363 2.90 14.78 -5.00
N GLU A 364 3.35 14.82 -3.75
CA GLU A 364 2.61 14.31 -2.59
C GLU A 364 2.70 15.30 -1.43
N GLN A 365 1.64 15.38 -0.65
CA GLN A 365 1.64 16.03 0.64
C GLN A 365 0.87 15.19 1.64
N TYR A 366 1.46 14.94 2.81
CA TYR A 366 0.82 14.13 3.83
C TYR A 366 1.23 14.58 5.23
N ASN A 367 0.38 14.28 6.20
CA ASN A 367 0.63 14.53 7.61
C ASN A 367 -0.11 13.50 8.48
N PRO A 368 0.58 12.55 9.10
CA PRO A 368 0.01 11.60 10.04
C PRO A 368 -0.36 12.25 11.38
N TYR A 369 0.11 13.49 11.64
CA TYR A 369 -0.10 14.22 12.90
C TYR A 369 -0.74 15.59 12.66
N ALA A 370 -1.88 15.62 11.95
CA ALA A 370 -2.46 16.85 11.41
C ALA A 370 -3.23 17.70 12.42
N SER A 371 -3.72 17.15 13.53
CA SER A 371 -4.66 17.88 14.42
C SER A 371 -4.03 18.58 15.61
N ASN A 372 -2.73 18.39 15.86
CA ASN A 372 -2.08 18.95 17.04
C ASN A 372 -1.18 20.17 16.70
N THR A 373 -1.83 21.32 16.46
CA THR A 373 -1.14 22.57 16.13
C THR A 373 -0.30 23.17 17.28
N LYS A 374 -0.46 22.64 18.50
CA LYS A 374 0.27 23.15 19.70
C LYS A 374 1.54 22.39 19.99
N ASN A 375 1.70 21.17 19.51
CA ASN A 375 2.88 20.35 19.74
C ASN A 375 3.75 20.29 18.47
N THR A 376 4.75 21.13 18.42
CA THR A 376 5.70 21.23 17.29
C THR A 376 6.73 20.09 17.25
N ALA A 377 6.77 19.22 18.26
CA ALA A 377 7.76 18.13 18.34
C ALA A 377 7.65 17.12 17.20
N TYR A 378 6.50 17.06 16.53
CA TYR A 378 6.25 16.14 15.40
C TYR A 378 6.02 16.85 14.07
N ASP A 379 6.40 18.11 13.96
CA ASP A 379 6.26 18.91 12.73
C ASP A 379 7.04 18.33 11.54
N TYR A 380 8.06 17.50 11.77
CA TYR A 380 8.80 16.80 10.74
C TYR A 380 7.97 15.73 10.01
N THR A 381 6.81 15.34 10.56
CA THR A 381 5.92 14.38 9.92
C THR A 381 5.04 14.98 8.81
N GLU A 382 4.95 16.32 8.77
CA GLU A 382 4.31 17.02 7.63
C GLU A 382 5.30 17.13 6.49
N VAL A 383 5.08 16.36 5.45
CA VAL A 383 6.00 16.21 4.32
C VAL A 383 5.31 16.63 3.02
N LYS A 384 6.06 17.36 2.19
CA LYS A 384 5.76 17.57 0.76
C LYS A 384 6.84 16.87 -0.03
N ARG A 385 6.48 15.89 -0.85
CA ARG A 385 7.42 15.14 -1.68
C ARG A 385 7.24 15.48 -3.15
N MET A 386 8.34 15.73 -3.84
CA MET A 386 8.39 15.85 -5.30
C MET A 386 9.28 14.72 -5.84
N ALA A 387 8.84 14.07 -6.91
CA ALA A 387 9.65 13.10 -7.63
C ALA A 387 9.54 13.32 -9.13
N PHE A 388 10.65 13.13 -9.85
CA PHE A 388 10.74 13.21 -11.31
C PHE A 388 11.60 12.05 -11.79
N GLY A 389 11.22 11.43 -12.90
CA GLY A 389 11.97 10.29 -13.36
C GLY A 389 11.53 9.76 -14.71
N VAL A 390 12.05 8.58 -15.00
CA VAL A 390 11.78 7.86 -16.24
C VAL A 390 11.54 6.38 -15.96
N ASN A 391 10.62 5.78 -16.74
CA ASN A 391 10.36 4.35 -16.72
C ASN A 391 10.44 3.79 -18.15
N TYR A 392 11.32 2.82 -18.34
CA TYR A 392 11.47 2.10 -19.61
C TYR A 392 10.85 0.70 -19.48
N TYR A 393 9.96 0.37 -20.39
CA TYR A 393 9.30 -0.94 -20.49
C TYR A 393 9.80 -1.66 -21.75
N PRO A 394 10.79 -2.57 -21.62
CA PRO A 394 11.25 -3.42 -22.73
C PRO A 394 10.17 -4.44 -23.14
N VAL A 395 9.37 -4.87 -22.19
CA VAL A 395 8.16 -5.70 -22.33
C VAL A 395 7.11 -5.18 -21.36
N PRO A 396 5.81 -5.50 -21.55
CA PRO A 396 4.74 -4.97 -20.68
C PRO A 396 4.90 -5.33 -19.20
N GLU A 397 5.51 -6.48 -18.90
CA GLU A 397 5.64 -7.05 -17.56
C GLU A 397 6.88 -6.56 -16.80
N ILE A 398 7.80 -5.85 -17.46
CA ILE A 398 9.06 -5.38 -16.85
C ILE A 398 9.20 -3.87 -17.01
N ALA A 399 9.52 -3.17 -15.92
CA ALA A 399 9.89 -1.77 -15.97
C ALA A 399 11.28 -1.56 -15.32
N ILE A 400 12.12 -0.75 -16.01
CA ILE A 400 13.35 -0.20 -15.46
C ILE A 400 13.04 1.25 -15.10
N LYS A 401 13.17 1.59 -13.84
CA LYS A 401 12.78 2.87 -13.26
C LYS A 401 13.98 3.65 -12.76
N ALA A 402 13.98 4.96 -12.94
CA ALA A 402 14.96 5.85 -12.33
C ALA A 402 14.26 7.14 -11.90
N GLU A 403 14.57 7.63 -10.70
CA GLU A 403 13.97 8.85 -10.16
C GLU A 403 14.94 9.68 -9.34
N TYR A 404 14.72 10.98 -9.34
CA TYR A 404 15.12 11.89 -8.29
C TYR A 404 13.90 12.26 -7.47
N SER A 405 14.00 12.21 -6.14
CA SER A 405 12.93 12.65 -5.24
C SER A 405 13.48 13.54 -4.14
N ASN A 406 12.63 14.40 -3.58
CA ASN A 406 12.99 15.26 -2.47
C ASN A 406 11.78 15.41 -1.53
N ARG A 407 11.97 15.06 -0.27
CA ARG A 407 11.03 15.38 0.81
C ARG A 407 11.35 16.77 1.34
N LEU A 408 10.43 17.69 1.13
CA LEU A 408 10.49 19.07 1.62
C LEU A 408 9.83 19.12 2.99
N LEU A 409 10.61 19.36 4.01
CA LEU A 409 10.16 19.49 5.37
C LEU A 409 9.97 20.97 5.76
N LYS A 410 9.43 21.23 6.96
CA LYS A 410 9.36 22.58 7.50
C LYS A 410 10.77 23.18 7.67
N SER A 411 10.88 24.50 7.62
CA SER A 411 12.16 25.23 7.56
C SER A 411 13.15 24.96 8.71
N GLN A 412 12.67 24.42 9.83
CA GLN A 412 13.53 24.00 10.95
C GLN A 412 14.22 22.65 10.73
N TYR A 413 13.92 21.93 9.66
CA TYR A 413 14.48 20.62 9.35
C TYR A 413 15.20 20.64 8.00
N ASN A 414 16.10 19.67 7.80
CA ASN A 414 16.77 19.47 6.53
C ASN A 414 15.87 18.73 5.55
N ASN A 415 15.86 19.15 4.28
CA ASN A 415 15.19 18.41 3.23
C ASN A 415 15.91 17.08 2.96
N GLU A 416 15.17 16.11 2.42
CA GLU A 416 15.66 14.75 2.20
C GLU A 416 15.69 14.37 0.70
N PRO A 417 16.69 14.88 -0.07
CA PRO A 417 16.84 14.52 -1.48
C PRO A 417 17.44 13.13 -1.66
N SER A 418 16.98 12.41 -2.68
CA SER A 418 17.48 11.08 -3.03
C SER A 418 17.43 10.80 -4.54
N VAL A 419 18.26 9.86 -4.99
CA VAL A 419 18.22 9.26 -6.32
C VAL A 419 17.99 7.77 -6.16
N SER A 420 17.05 7.20 -6.91
CA SER A 420 16.75 5.78 -6.87
C SER A 420 16.69 5.19 -8.28
N ILE A 421 17.13 3.94 -8.42
CA ILE A 421 17.03 3.16 -9.64
C ILE A 421 16.49 1.79 -9.25
N GLY A 422 15.56 1.24 -10.04
CA GLY A 422 14.99 -0.07 -9.77
C GLY A 422 14.60 -0.81 -11.04
N VAL A 423 14.48 -2.12 -10.90
CA VAL A 423 13.87 -3.01 -11.90
C VAL A 423 12.71 -3.71 -11.23
N THR A 424 11.56 -3.70 -11.88
CA THR A 424 10.35 -4.32 -11.38
C THR A 424 9.73 -5.25 -12.42
N TYR A 425 9.13 -6.32 -11.93
CA TYR A 425 8.37 -7.29 -12.70
C TYR A 425 6.98 -7.44 -12.10
N GLU A 426 5.96 -7.64 -12.96
CA GLU A 426 4.62 -8.03 -12.57
C GLU A 426 4.00 -8.87 -13.69
N GLY A 427 3.47 -10.07 -13.37
CA GLY A 427 2.82 -10.90 -14.38
C GLY A 427 2.48 -12.32 -13.92
N PHE A 428 1.90 -13.08 -14.84
CA PHE A 428 1.54 -14.48 -14.64
C PHE A 428 2.40 -15.39 -15.52
N PHE A 429 2.79 -16.53 -14.96
CA PHE A 429 3.59 -17.56 -15.63
C PHE A 429 2.70 -18.68 -16.19
N LEU A 430 1.54 -18.92 -15.56
CA LEU A 430 0.53 -19.94 -15.91
C LEU A 430 -0.88 -19.34 -15.81
#